data_44aa2204e6d0305a80e35122d84c99de
#
_entry.id   44aa2204e6d0305a80e35122d84c99de
#
_cell.length_a   1.000
_cell.length_b   1.000
_cell.length_c   1.000
_cell.angle_alpha   90.00
_cell.angle_beta   90.00
_cell.angle_gamma   90.00
#
_symmetry.space_group_name_H-M   'P 1'
#
loop_
_entity.id
_entity.type
_entity.pdbx_description
1 polymer ?
#
loop_
_entity_poly.entity_id
_entity_poly.type
_entity_poly.pdbx_seq_one_letter_code
_entity_poly.pdbx_strand_id
1 'polypeptide(L)'
;MERPEVIDEEYHFEGRAIISETDTKGIIKFANRKFCEIAGYMPAELIGQPHNIIRHPDMPKAAFAQMWETIQGGQYWNGLVKNLRKDGRYYWVQTEVSPVKDKDGTITGYIAARKPASQKNIDEIIEVYKTMLAKEK
;
A
#
# COMPACT_ATOMS: atom_id res chain seq x y z
N MET A 1 -2.06 -12.91 -11.74
CA MET A 1 -3.41 -12.29 -11.61
C MET A 1 -3.51 -11.07 -12.50
N GLU A 2 -4.57 -10.98 -13.24
CA GLU A 2 -4.83 -9.84 -14.11
C GLU A 2 -5.21 -8.61 -13.28
N ARG A 3 -4.65 -7.44 -13.66
CA ARG A 3 -4.96 -6.20 -12.98
C ARG A 3 -6.31 -5.65 -13.46
N PRO A 4 -7.12 -5.07 -12.57
CA PRO A 4 -8.41 -4.52 -12.98
C PRO A 4 -8.25 -3.27 -13.84
N GLU A 5 -9.27 -2.99 -14.64
CA GLU A 5 -9.36 -1.75 -15.39
C GLU A 5 -9.60 -0.59 -14.40
N VAL A 6 -8.85 0.50 -14.58
CA VAL A 6 -8.93 1.65 -13.67
C VAL A 6 -10.19 2.46 -13.93
N ILE A 7 -10.93 2.74 -12.87
CA ILE A 7 -12.12 3.59 -12.89
C ILE A 7 -11.84 4.83 -12.06
N ASP A 8 -12.12 6.02 -12.59
CA ASP A 8 -11.90 7.28 -11.89
C ASP A 8 -13.04 7.55 -10.89
N GLU A 9 -13.18 6.66 -9.92
CA GLU A 9 -14.17 6.73 -8.87
C GLU A 9 -13.54 6.34 -7.55
N GLU A 10 -13.69 7.20 -6.54
CA GLU A 10 -13.14 6.93 -5.22
C GLU A 10 -14.07 6.05 -4.41
N TYR A 11 -13.48 5.03 -3.79
CA TYR A 11 -14.17 4.20 -2.81
C TYR A 11 -13.94 4.79 -1.42
N HIS A 12 -15.00 5.22 -0.78
CA HIS A 12 -14.94 5.78 0.57
C HIS A 12 -15.19 4.67 1.59
N PHE A 13 -14.42 4.69 2.65
CA PHE A 13 -14.56 3.68 3.70
C PHE A 13 -14.26 4.31 5.06
N GLU A 14 -14.68 3.62 6.10
CA GLU A 14 -14.45 4.03 7.48
C GLU A 14 -13.70 2.92 8.20
N GLY A 15 -13.12 3.27 9.34
CA GLY A 15 -12.47 2.31 10.20
C GLY A 15 -10.96 2.28 10.04
N ARG A 16 -10.33 1.66 11.03
CA ARG A 16 -8.88 1.53 11.14
C ARG A 16 -8.50 0.05 11.13
N ALA A 17 -7.22 -0.21 11.37
CA ALA A 17 -6.69 -1.57 11.46
C ALA A 17 -6.80 -2.33 10.13
N ILE A 18 -6.43 -1.66 9.03
CA ILE A 18 -6.28 -2.27 7.72
C ILE A 18 -4.86 -2.82 7.67
N ILE A 19 -4.69 -4.12 7.90
CA ILE A 19 -3.37 -4.69 8.16
C ILE A 19 -3.01 -5.78 7.15
N SER A 20 -1.78 -5.70 6.65
CA SER A 20 -1.17 -6.77 5.87
C SER A 20 0.26 -7.02 6.34
N GLU A 21 0.74 -8.24 6.09
CA GLU A 21 2.12 -8.62 6.37
C GLU A 21 2.71 -9.27 5.13
N THR A 22 3.96 -8.92 4.83
CA THR A 22 4.69 -9.50 3.69
C THR A 22 5.98 -10.15 4.17
N ASP A 23 6.57 -10.98 3.31
CA ASP A 23 7.95 -11.43 3.50
C ASP A 23 8.92 -10.30 3.09
N THR A 24 10.21 -10.58 3.11
CA THR A 24 11.24 -9.58 2.76
C THR A 24 11.24 -9.22 1.28
N LYS A 25 10.57 -9.99 0.45
CA LYS A 25 10.45 -9.74 -1.00
C LYS A 25 9.16 -8.99 -1.36
N GLY A 26 8.33 -8.68 -0.36
CA GLY A 26 7.07 -7.98 -0.59
C GLY A 26 5.89 -8.89 -0.97
N ILE A 27 6.05 -10.21 -0.80
CA ILE A 27 4.98 -11.16 -1.06
C ILE A 27 4.03 -11.20 0.14
N ILE A 28 2.74 -11.02 -0.11
CA ILE A 28 1.72 -10.97 0.95
C ILE A 28 1.59 -12.33 1.63
N LYS A 29 1.75 -12.34 2.95
CA LYS A 29 1.58 -13.54 3.78
C LYS A 29 0.32 -13.47 4.63
N PHE A 30 -0.13 -12.28 4.95
CA PHE A 30 -1.32 -12.07 5.77
C PHE A 30 -2.03 -10.80 5.32
N ALA A 31 -3.34 -10.87 5.25
CA ALA A 31 -4.20 -9.73 4.98
C ALA A 31 -5.43 -9.88 5.88
N ASN A 32 -5.66 -8.90 6.76
CA ASN A 32 -6.78 -9.03 7.67
C ASN A 32 -8.10 -8.80 6.92
N ARG A 33 -9.21 -9.13 7.59
CA ARG A 33 -10.54 -9.07 7.01
C ARG A 33 -10.87 -7.66 6.47
N LYS A 34 -10.53 -6.65 7.25
CA LYS A 34 -10.81 -5.25 6.89
C LYS A 34 -10.09 -4.85 5.60
N PHE A 35 -8.83 -5.26 5.45
CA PHE A 35 -8.06 -4.99 4.24
C PHE A 35 -8.71 -5.67 3.03
N CYS A 36 -9.11 -6.94 3.16
CA CYS A 36 -9.75 -7.67 2.07
C CYS A 36 -11.06 -7.02 1.65
N GLU A 37 -11.87 -6.57 2.61
CA GLU A 37 -13.13 -5.87 2.32
C GLU A 37 -12.90 -4.59 1.52
N ILE A 38 -11.92 -3.77 1.95
CA ILE A 38 -11.64 -2.48 1.30
C ILE A 38 -10.99 -2.68 -0.06
N ALA A 39 -10.07 -3.63 -0.19
CA ALA A 39 -9.41 -3.92 -1.46
C ALA A 39 -10.31 -4.65 -2.45
N GLY A 40 -11.36 -5.30 -1.96
CA GLY A 40 -12.31 -6.02 -2.81
C GLY A 40 -11.84 -7.41 -3.22
N TYR A 41 -10.82 -7.95 -2.57
CA TYR A 41 -10.28 -9.27 -2.85
C TYR A 41 -10.59 -10.24 -1.72
N MET A 42 -10.70 -11.53 -2.05
CA MET A 42 -10.73 -12.58 -1.04
C MET A 42 -9.30 -12.82 -0.53
N PRO A 43 -9.13 -13.28 0.72
CA PRO A 43 -7.79 -13.57 1.25
C PRO A 43 -6.97 -14.50 0.34
N ALA A 44 -7.61 -15.53 -0.21
CA ALA A 44 -6.92 -16.48 -1.09
C ALA A 44 -6.39 -15.83 -2.38
N GLU A 45 -6.99 -14.72 -2.81
CA GLU A 45 -6.53 -13.99 -3.99
C GLU A 45 -5.31 -13.13 -3.69
N LEU A 46 -5.14 -12.69 -2.44
CA LEU A 46 -4.05 -11.80 -2.04
C LEU A 46 -2.81 -12.55 -1.54
N ILE A 47 -3.01 -13.60 -0.76
CA ILE A 47 -1.90 -14.35 -0.16
C ILE A 47 -1.05 -14.98 -1.27
N GLY A 48 0.25 -14.75 -1.20
CA GLY A 48 1.18 -15.24 -2.21
C GLY A 48 1.42 -14.29 -3.37
N GLN A 49 0.68 -13.18 -3.44
CA GLN A 49 0.86 -12.17 -4.48
C GLN A 49 1.81 -11.06 -3.99
N PRO A 50 2.55 -10.43 -4.92
CA PRO A 50 3.31 -9.25 -4.54
C PRO A 50 2.35 -8.12 -4.15
N HIS A 51 2.75 -7.33 -3.17
CA HIS A 51 1.86 -6.29 -2.62
C HIS A 51 1.47 -5.23 -3.66
N ASN A 52 2.26 -5.08 -4.73
CA ASN A 52 1.96 -4.11 -5.78
C ASN A 52 0.69 -4.45 -6.59
N ILE A 53 0.07 -5.60 -6.34
CA ILE A 53 -1.22 -5.96 -6.97
C ILE A 53 -2.29 -4.89 -6.71
N ILE A 54 -2.21 -4.21 -5.56
CA ILE A 54 -3.18 -3.17 -5.19
C ILE A 54 -2.68 -1.75 -5.47
N ARG A 55 -1.48 -1.60 -6.05
CA ARG A 55 -0.92 -0.27 -6.31
C ARG A 55 -1.61 0.39 -7.49
N HIS A 56 -2.08 1.62 -7.30
CA HIS A 56 -2.67 2.40 -8.37
C HIS A 56 -1.59 2.91 -9.33
N PRO A 57 -1.85 2.95 -10.66
CA PRO A 57 -0.88 3.45 -11.63
C PRO A 57 -0.44 4.90 -11.42
N ASP A 58 -1.26 5.71 -10.74
CA ASP A 58 -0.91 7.11 -10.44
C ASP A 58 0.14 7.24 -9.34
N MET A 59 0.51 6.14 -8.68
CA MET A 59 1.57 6.17 -7.67
C MET A 59 2.93 6.16 -8.34
N PRO A 60 3.82 7.12 -8.02
CA PRO A 60 5.16 7.14 -8.60
C PRO A 60 6.03 6.02 -8.05
N LYS A 61 6.86 5.45 -8.89
CA LYS A 61 7.82 4.40 -8.47
C LYS A 61 8.79 4.93 -7.43
N ALA A 62 9.15 6.21 -7.51
CA ALA A 62 10.08 6.84 -6.58
C ALA A 62 9.55 6.82 -5.14
N ALA A 63 8.23 6.95 -4.94
CA ALA A 63 7.65 6.88 -3.61
C ALA A 63 7.84 5.49 -2.98
N PHE A 64 7.68 4.43 -3.77
CA PHE A 64 7.89 3.06 -3.29
C PHE A 64 9.37 2.74 -3.14
N ALA A 65 10.25 3.29 -3.98
CA ALA A 65 11.69 3.13 -3.83
C ALA A 65 12.14 3.74 -2.50
N GLN A 66 11.63 4.91 -2.15
CA GLN A 66 11.91 5.56 -0.87
C GLN A 66 11.41 4.72 0.30
N MET A 67 10.19 4.18 0.18
CA MET A 67 9.64 3.31 1.21
C MET A 67 10.52 2.08 1.45
N TRP A 68 10.90 1.37 0.37
CA TRP A 68 11.73 0.18 0.45
C TRP A 68 13.09 0.48 1.07
N GLU A 69 13.75 1.55 0.65
CA GLU A 69 15.03 1.96 1.22
C GLU A 69 14.91 2.18 2.73
N THR A 70 13.84 2.85 3.16
CA THR A 70 13.59 3.15 4.56
C THR A 70 13.40 1.88 5.39
N ILE A 71 12.51 0.98 4.95
CA ILE A 71 12.17 -0.20 5.74
C ILE A 71 13.25 -1.27 5.68
N GLN A 72 14.00 -1.37 4.58
CA GLN A 72 15.13 -2.27 4.48
C GLN A 72 16.27 -1.82 5.40
N GLY A 73 16.35 -0.53 5.68
CA GLY A 73 17.29 0.02 6.63
C GLY A 73 16.88 -0.13 8.10
N GLY A 74 15.77 -0.83 8.36
CA GLY A 74 15.30 -1.09 9.72
C GLY A 74 14.44 0.01 10.32
N GLN A 75 14.09 1.03 9.54
CA GLN A 75 13.23 2.13 9.98
C GLN A 75 11.80 1.90 9.52
N TYR A 76 10.83 2.54 10.16
CA TYR A 76 9.47 2.52 9.65
C TYR A 76 9.24 3.68 8.69
N TRP A 77 8.31 3.47 7.75
CA TRP A 77 7.93 4.46 6.76
C TRP A 77 6.49 4.88 6.98
N ASN A 78 6.18 6.15 6.77
CA ASN A 78 4.83 6.68 6.89
C ASN A 78 4.55 7.56 5.68
N GLY A 79 3.42 7.32 5.02
CA GLY A 79 3.07 8.11 3.85
C GLY A 79 1.67 7.79 3.33
N LEU A 80 1.22 8.60 2.37
CA LEU A 80 -0.05 8.39 1.71
C LEU A 80 0.13 7.50 0.50
N VAL A 81 -0.81 6.56 0.35
CA VAL A 81 -0.80 5.62 -0.77
C VAL A 81 -2.17 5.59 -1.42
N LYS A 82 -2.19 5.70 -2.75
CA LYS A 82 -3.39 5.51 -3.55
C LYS A 82 -3.40 4.07 -4.04
N ASN A 83 -4.43 3.34 -3.71
CA ASN A 83 -4.56 1.93 -4.03
C ASN A 83 -5.72 1.68 -5.00
N LEU A 84 -5.64 0.54 -5.69
CA LEU A 84 -6.61 0.12 -6.70
C LEU A 84 -7.38 -1.10 -6.17
N ARG A 85 -8.71 -0.99 -6.13
CA ARG A 85 -9.61 -2.09 -5.76
C ARG A 85 -9.74 -3.06 -6.92
N LYS A 86 -10.16 -4.28 -6.60
CA LYS A 86 -10.45 -5.28 -7.63
C LYS A 86 -11.50 -4.79 -8.64
N ASP A 87 -12.45 -3.96 -8.19
CA ASP A 87 -13.49 -3.40 -9.07
C ASP A 87 -13.03 -2.19 -9.90
N GLY A 88 -11.78 -1.76 -9.74
CA GLY A 88 -11.20 -0.66 -10.50
C GLY A 88 -11.29 0.70 -9.83
N ARG A 89 -12.05 0.83 -8.76
CA ARG A 89 -12.12 2.09 -8.01
C ARG A 89 -10.85 2.27 -7.19
N TYR A 90 -10.56 3.48 -6.79
CA TYR A 90 -9.37 3.79 -5.98
C TYR A 90 -9.74 4.21 -4.58
N TYR A 91 -8.78 4.08 -3.67
CA TYR A 91 -8.92 4.58 -2.31
C TYR A 91 -7.58 5.07 -1.79
N TRP A 92 -7.63 6.06 -0.93
CA TRP A 92 -6.43 6.64 -0.32
C TRP A 92 -6.29 6.18 1.12
N VAL A 93 -5.08 5.84 1.52
CA VAL A 93 -4.78 5.43 2.90
C VAL A 93 -3.53 6.13 3.40
N GLN A 94 -3.55 6.48 4.68
CA GLN A 94 -2.37 6.84 5.43
C GLN A 94 -1.75 5.53 5.89
N THR A 95 -0.54 5.25 5.44
CA THR A 95 0.10 3.95 5.61
C THR A 95 1.34 4.06 6.48
N GLU A 96 1.48 3.14 7.43
CA GLU A 96 2.71 2.96 8.20
C GLU A 96 3.23 1.56 7.94
N VAL A 97 4.47 1.44 7.48
CA VAL A 97 5.13 0.16 7.21
C VAL A 97 6.29 0.01 8.18
N SER A 98 6.32 -1.11 8.88
CA SER A 98 7.35 -1.40 9.89
C SER A 98 8.02 -2.73 9.60
N PRO A 99 9.34 -2.84 9.78
CA PRO A 99 10.00 -4.14 9.66
C PRO A 99 9.64 -5.05 10.84
N VAL A 100 9.49 -6.33 10.55
CA VAL A 100 9.36 -7.37 11.56
C VAL A 100 10.72 -8.01 11.75
N LYS A 101 11.21 -8.05 12.97
CA LYS A 101 12.53 -8.59 13.29
C LYS A 101 12.41 -9.81 14.19
N ASP A 102 13.29 -10.80 13.97
CA ASP A 102 13.39 -11.93 14.88
C ASP A 102 14.20 -11.54 16.12
N LYS A 103 14.43 -12.51 17.02
CA LYS A 103 15.17 -12.26 18.26
C LYS A 103 16.61 -11.81 18.06
N ASP A 104 17.18 -12.09 16.87
CA ASP A 104 18.56 -11.72 16.53
C ASP A 104 18.63 -10.35 15.83
N GLY A 105 17.47 -9.70 15.64
CA GLY A 105 17.39 -8.42 14.96
C GLY A 105 17.34 -8.53 13.44
N THR A 106 17.26 -9.73 12.89
CA THR A 106 17.16 -9.94 11.45
C THR A 106 15.75 -9.64 10.97
N ILE A 107 15.63 -8.87 9.89
CA ILE A 107 14.33 -8.55 9.30
C ILE A 107 13.79 -9.80 8.60
N THR A 108 12.59 -10.21 8.99
CA THR A 108 11.92 -11.40 8.43
C THR A 108 10.71 -11.05 7.57
N GLY A 109 10.29 -9.80 7.59
CA GLY A 109 9.15 -9.34 6.82
C GLY A 109 8.77 -7.92 7.21
N TYR A 110 7.60 -7.50 6.76
CA TYR A 110 7.09 -6.13 7.02
C TYR A 110 5.60 -6.18 7.32
N ILE A 111 5.17 -5.30 8.22
CA ILE A 111 3.75 -5.11 8.55
C ILE A 111 3.36 -3.72 8.09
N ALA A 112 2.25 -3.63 7.38
CA ALA A 112 1.65 -2.36 6.98
C ALA A 112 0.32 -2.18 7.70
N ALA A 113 0.18 -1.04 8.39
CA ALA A 113 -1.05 -0.64 9.06
C ALA A 113 -1.55 0.65 8.40
N ARG A 114 -2.86 0.69 8.12
CA ARG A 114 -3.43 1.78 7.34
C ARG A 114 -4.70 2.32 7.99
N LYS A 115 -5.00 3.58 7.69
CA LYS A 115 -6.24 4.26 8.08
C LYS A 115 -6.67 5.18 6.95
N PRO A 116 -7.93 5.67 6.95
CA PRO A 116 -8.34 6.64 5.93
C PRO A 116 -7.45 7.88 5.96
N ALA A 117 -7.07 8.36 4.77
CA ALA A 117 -6.31 9.60 4.64
C ALA A 117 -7.26 10.80 4.70
N SER A 118 -6.80 11.92 5.27
CA SER A 118 -7.58 13.15 5.26
C SER A 118 -7.59 13.77 3.87
N GLN A 119 -8.68 14.44 3.50
CA GLN A 119 -8.78 15.10 2.19
C GLN A 119 -7.71 16.18 2.03
N LYS A 120 -7.39 16.89 3.10
CA LYS A 120 -6.32 17.89 3.09
C LYS A 120 -4.98 17.27 2.70
N ASN A 121 -4.62 16.16 3.32
CA ASN A 121 -3.35 15.48 3.03
C ASN A 121 -3.34 14.89 1.62
N ILE A 122 -4.48 14.38 1.16
CA ILE A 122 -4.61 13.86 -0.21
C ILE A 122 -4.35 14.99 -1.21
N ASP A 123 -5.00 16.14 -1.02
CA ASP A 123 -4.85 17.27 -1.94
C ASP A 123 -3.41 17.75 -2.02
N GLU A 124 -2.70 17.77 -0.92
CA GLU A 124 -1.29 18.16 -0.87
C GLU A 124 -0.39 17.15 -1.58
N ILE A 125 -0.60 15.86 -1.35
CA ILE A 125 0.29 14.83 -1.89
C ILE A 125 0.06 14.59 -3.38
N ILE A 126 -1.15 14.81 -3.88
CA ILE A 126 -1.47 14.63 -5.30
C ILE A 126 -0.51 15.45 -6.17
N GLU A 127 -0.27 16.71 -5.82
CA GLU A 127 0.63 17.56 -6.60
C GLU A 127 2.08 17.06 -6.57
N VAL A 128 2.52 16.58 -5.41
CA VAL A 128 3.85 16.01 -5.27
C VAL A 128 4.00 14.76 -6.14
N TYR A 129 3.02 13.86 -6.09
CA TYR A 129 3.07 12.62 -6.85
C TYR A 129 2.96 12.86 -8.36
N LYS A 130 2.17 13.84 -8.80
CA LYS A 130 2.11 14.21 -10.22
C LYS A 130 3.47 14.66 -10.73
N THR A 131 4.18 15.48 -9.95
CA THR A 131 5.52 15.95 -10.29
C THR A 131 6.51 14.77 -10.37
N MET A 132 6.44 13.85 -9.43
CA MET A 132 7.31 12.67 -9.43
C MET A 132 7.03 11.78 -10.65
N LEU A 133 5.76 11.54 -10.97
CA LEU A 133 5.36 10.75 -12.14
C LEU A 133 5.86 11.37 -13.44
N ALA A 134 5.77 12.70 -13.57
CA ALA A 134 6.23 13.39 -14.77
C ALA A 134 7.71 13.17 -15.02
N LYS A 135 8.51 13.04 -13.96
CA LYS A 135 9.95 12.77 -14.06
C LYS A 135 10.28 11.34 -14.45
N GLU A 136 9.32 10.43 -14.31
CA GLU A 136 9.50 9.01 -14.61
C GLU A 136 9.18 8.64 -16.05
N LYS A 137 8.62 9.58 -16.79
CA LYS A 137 8.21 9.36 -18.17
C LYS A 137 9.28 9.78 -19.16
#